data_23d339325b1c1e1a458484595d1a514e
#
_entry.id   23d339325b1c1e1a458484595d1a514e
#
_cell.length_a   1.000
_cell.length_b   1.000
_cell.length_c   1.000
_cell.angle_alpha   90.00
_cell.angle_beta   90.00
_cell.angle_gamma   90.00
#
_symmetry.space_group_name_H-M   'P 1'
#
loop_
_entity.id
_entity.type
_entity.pdbx_description
1 polymer ?
#
loop_
_entity_poly.entity_id
_entity_poly.type
_entity_poly.pdbx_seq_one_letter_code
_entity_poly.pdbx_strand_id
1 'polypeptide(L)'
;NTVCEEARCPNIYECWDRRTATVMILGDVCTRSCGFCSVRTGKPLNIDFDESKRVASLVKKLNLRHVVITSVDRDDIKNDYGAQIWKDTIISVRKTSPQCTIEVLTPDFQGNKKSLHKVFSSKPDIFSHNIECVERISKKVRAQSNWKRTLKVLKYSVSNNMLTKTGMM
;
A
#
# COMPACT_ATOMS: atom_id res chain seq x y z
N ASN A 1 -1.39 -7.28 13.49
CA ASN A 1 -0.88 -8.36 12.64
C ASN A 1 -0.15 -7.77 11.46
N THR A 2 0.87 -8.48 10.97
CA THR A 2 1.56 -8.13 9.72
C THR A 2 0.96 -8.92 8.57
N VAL A 3 1.00 -8.36 7.36
CA VAL A 3 0.63 -9.09 6.13
C VAL A 3 1.49 -10.34 5.97
N CYS A 4 2.74 -10.31 6.45
CA CYS A 4 3.65 -11.45 6.40
C CYS A 4 3.11 -12.67 7.14
N GLU A 5 2.45 -12.47 8.30
CA GLU A 5 1.82 -13.54 9.08
C GLU A 5 0.51 -14.00 8.43
N GLU A 6 -0.37 -13.06 8.06
CA GLU A 6 -1.68 -13.37 7.46
C GLU A 6 -1.57 -14.09 6.12
N ALA A 7 -0.60 -13.71 5.31
CA ALA A 7 -0.31 -14.34 4.01
C ALA A 7 0.52 -15.63 4.14
N ARG A 8 0.94 -16.04 5.35
CA ARG A 8 1.83 -17.20 5.58
C ARG A 8 3.05 -17.17 4.65
N CYS A 9 3.67 -15.99 4.56
CA CYS A 9 4.76 -15.75 3.62
C CYS A 9 5.95 -16.69 3.90
N PRO A 10 6.45 -17.44 2.90
CA PRO A 10 7.57 -18.38 3.12
C PRO A 10 8.88 -17.65 3.49
N ASN A 11 9.00 -16.37 3.16
CA ASN A 11 10.20 -15.56 3.40
C ASN A 11 10.14 -14.77 4.72
N ILE A 12 9.16 -15.04 5.58
CA ILE A 12 8.89 -14.23 6.78
C ILE A 12 10.11 -14.15 7.70
N TYR A 13 10.79 -15.28 7.93
CA TYR A 13 11.95 -15.35 8.83
C TYR A 13 13.12 -14.54 8.29
N GLU A 14 13.44 -14.64 7.01
CA GLU A 14 14.50 -13.86 6.37
C GLU A 14 14.21 -12.36 6.42
N CYS A 15 12.97 -11.96 6.10
CA CYS A 15 12.57 -10.55 6.16
C CYS A 15 12.66 -9.99 7.59
N TRP A 16 12.21 -10.75 8.58
CA TRP A 16 12.24 -10.31 9.98
C TRP A 16 13.66 -10.26 10.55
N ASP A 17 14.53 -11.20 10.19
CA ASP A 17 15.94 -11.15 10.53
C ASP A 17 16.60 -9.87 9.98
N ARG A 18 16.24 -9.46 8.78
CA ARG A 18 16.63 -8.17 8.17
C ARG A 18 15.89 -6.95 8.73
N ARG A 19 15.01 -7.13 9.73
CA ARG A 19 14.13 -6.08 10.28
C ARG A 19 13.27 -5.40 9.22
N THR A 20 12.70 -6.21 8.32
CA THR A 20 11.77 -5.81 7.27
C THR A 20 10.42 -6.44 7.52
N ALA A 21 9.35 -5.64 7.45
CA ALA A 21 7.99 -6.15 7.56
C ALA A 21 7.03 -5.39 6.65
N THR A 22 5.93 -6.07 6.25
CA THR A 22 4.83 -5.47 5.52
C THR A 22 3.64 -5.30 6.45
N VAL A 23 3.09 -4.09 6.51
CA VAL A 23 1.90 -3.75 7.29
C VAL A 23 0.77 -3.30 6.38
N MET A 24 -0.45 -3.69 6.71
CA MET A 24 -1.65 -3.30 5.97
C MET A 24 -2.43 -2.24 6.74
N ILE A 25 -2.86 -1.21 6.03
CA ILE A 25 -3.68 -0.10 6.55
C ILE A 25 -5.04 -0.05 5.87
N LEU A 26 -5.94 0.79 6.38
CA LEU A 26 -7.31 0.99 5.92
C LEU A 26 -8.23 -0.22 6.19
N GLY A 27 -7.86 -1.04 7.19
CA GLY A 27 -8.63 -2.21 7.61
C GLY A 27 -8.28 -3.48 6.85
N ASP A 28 -9.17 -4.48 6.93
CA ASP A 28 -8.96 -5.86 6.46
C ASP A 28 -10.02 -6.32 5.43
N VAL A 29 -10.91 -5.42 5.01
CA VAL A 29 -11.95 -5.68 4.01
C VAL A 29 -11.71 -4.79 2.79
N CYS A 30 -11.53 -5.41 1.62
CA CYS A 30 -11.27 -4.74 0.36
C CYS A 30 -12.57 -4.51 -0.43
N THR A 31 -12.69 -3.37 -1.10
CA THR A 31 -13.80 -3.10 -2.03
C THR A 31 -13.66 -3.83 -3.37
N ARG A 32 -12.50 -4.45 -3.63
CA ARG A 32 -12.21 -5.18 -4.87
C ARG A 32 -11.92 -6.66 -4.60
N SER A 33 -12.21 -7.52 -5.60
CA SER A 33 -12.00 -8.96 -5.56
C SER A 33 -10.96 -9.37 -6.61
N CYS A 34 -9.68 -9.41 -6.25
CA CYS A 34 -8.64 -9.94 -7.12
C CYS A 34 -8.53 -11.45 -6.93
N GLY A 35 -8.51 -12.22 -8.02
CA GLY A 35 -8.57 -13.69 -7.97
C GLY A 35 -7.40 -14.40 -7.31
N PHE A 36 -6.28 -13.69 -7.09
CA PHE A 36 -5.08 -14.20 -6.40
C PHE A 36 -4.97 -13.72 -4.94
N CYS A 37 -5.89 -12.85 -4.49
CA CYS A 37 -5.78 -12.20 -3.19
C CYS A 37 -6.66 -12.91 -2.14
N SER A 38 -6.09 -13.19 -0.97
CA SER A 38 -6.80 -13.81 0.15
C SER A 38 -7.52 -12.81 1.06
N VAL A 39 -7.39 -11.49 0.80
CA VAL A 39 -8.07 -10.46 1.59
C VAL A 39 -9.58 -10.55 1.38
N ARG A 40 -10.33 -10.43 2.46
CA ARG A 40 -11.80 -10.46 2.42
C ARG A 40 -12.34 -9.32 1.55
N THR A 41 -13.25 -9.66 0.65
CA THR A 41 -13.98 -8.68 -0.18
C THR A 41 -15.32 -8.35 0.45
N GLY A 42 -15.70 -7.07 0.45
CA GLY A 42 -16.99 -6.67 0.99
C GLY A 42 -17.14 -5.18 1.17
N LYS A 43 -18.03 -4.80 2.08
CA LYS A 43 -18.24 -3.41 2.50
C LYS A 43 -17.37 -3.13 3.74
N PRO A 44 -16.32 -2.32 3.62
CA PRO A 44 -15.45 -2.00 4.75
C PRO A 44 -16.19 -1.20 5.84
N LEU A 45 -15.69 -1.28 7.06
CA LEU A 45 -16.12 -0.45 8.17
C LEU A 45 -15.59 0.99 8.03
N ASN A 46 -15.98 1.84 9.00
CA ASN A 46 -15.51 3.22 9.08
C ASN A 46 -13.98 3.30 9.17
N ILE A 47 -13.45 4.44 8.74
CA ILE A 47 -12.00 4.72 8.83
C ILE A 47 -11.60 4.85 10.29
N ASP A 48 -10.48 4.21 10.64
CA ASP A 48 -9.84 4.36 11.92
C ASP A 48 -8.71 5.40 11.81
N PHE A 49 -8.94 6.58 12.33
CA PHE A 49 -7.97 7.69 12.27
C PHE A 49 -6.76 7.51 13.19
N ASP A 50 -6.80 6.60 14.16
CA ASP A 50 -5.66 6.28 15.02
C ASP A 50 -4.77 5.17 14.46
N GLU A 51 -5.12 4.57 13.34
CA GLU A 51 -4.35 3.51 12.68
C GLU A 51 -2.92 3.96 12.37
N SER A 52 -2.74 5.17 11.87
CA SER A 52 -1.43 5.75 11.56
C SER A 52 -0.47 5.78 12.76
N LYS A 53 -0.99 6.12 13.96
CA LYS A 53 -0.21 6.14 15.20
C LYS A 53 0.16 4.72 15.66
N ARG A 54 -0.78 3.77 15.52
CA ARG A 54 -0.52 2.36 15.87
C ARG A 54 0.53 1.74 14.97
N VAL A 55 0.47 2.00 13.65
CA VAL A 55 1.48 1.54 12.69
C VAL A 55 2.86 2.12 13.04
N ALA A 56 2.94 3.42 13.31
CA ALA A 56 4.19 4.07 13.70
C ALA A 56 4.77 3.47 15.01
N SER A 57 3.91 3.21 15.99
CA SER A 57 4.31 2.54 17.24
C SER A 57 4.82 1.12 17.00
N LEU A 58 4.17 0.36 16.11
CA LEU A 58 4.58 -0.99 15.74
C LEU A 58 5.97 -0.97 15.07
N VAL A 59 6.19 -0.11 14.07
CA VAL A 59 7.47 0.04 13.38
C VAL A 59 8.59 0.36 14.36
N LYS A 60 8.35 1.26 15.32
CA LYS A 60 9.30 1.60 16.38
C LYS A 60 9.58 0.42 17.31
N LYS A 61 8.54 -0.26 17.81
CA LYS A 61 8.68 -1.41 18.74
C LYS A 61 9.45 -2.56 18.12
N LEU A 62 9.22 -2.85 16.84
CA LEU A 62 9.92 -3.89 16.09
C LEU A 62 11.31 -3.42 15.61
N ASN A 63 11.67 -2.16 15.85
CA ASN A 63 12.94 -1.57 15.39
C ASN A 63 13.21 -1.86 13.91
N LEU A 64 12.21 -1.66 13.05
CA LEU A 64 12.33 -1.98 11.63
C LEU A 64 13.33 -1.05 10.94
N ARG A 65 14.13 -1.62 10.05
CA ARG A 65 15.02 -0.89 9.13
C ARG A 65 14.31 -0.52 7.83
N HIS A 66 13.32 -1.35 7.44
CA HIS A 66 12.52 -1.14 6.25
C HIS A 66 11.09 -1.58 6.53
N VAL A 67 10.12 -0.75 6.18
CA VAL A 67 8.69 -1.07 6.26
C VAL A 67 8.05 -0.92 4.89
N VAL A 68 7.31 -1.95 4.48
CA VAL A 68 6.40 -1.85 3.34
C VAL A 68 5.00 -1.58 3.90
N ILE A 69 4.44 -0.44 3.56
CA ILE A 69 3.05 -0.10 3.89
C ILE A 69 2.20 -0.44 2.68
N THR A 70 1.19 -1.27 2.87
CA THR A 70 0.18 -1.58 1.85
C THR A 70 -1.22 -1.34 2.39
N SER A 71 -2.24 -1.41 1.57
CA SER A 71 -3.63 -1.29 2.00
C SER A 71 -4.58 -2.15 1.21
N VAL A 72 -5.78 -2.33 1.75
CA VAL A 72 -6.94 -2.71 0.95
C VAL A 72 -7.34 -1.57 0.01
N ASP A 73 -8.04 -1.87 -1.09
CA ASP A 73 -8.70 -0.83 -1.89
C ASP A 73 -9.94 -0.30 -1.17
N ARG A 74 -10.07 1.01 -1.12
CA ARG A 74 -11.17 1.74 -0.48
C ARG A 74 -11.88 2.65 -1.50
N ASP A 75 -12.44 2.02 -2.54
CA ASP A 75 -13.23 2.73 -3.56
C ASP A 75 -14.52 3.36 -3.02
N ASP A 76 -14.89 3.01 -1.80
CA ASP A 76 -16.00 3.58 -1.04
C ASP A 76 -15.70 5.00 -0.51
N ILE A 77 -14.44 5.32 -0.24
CA ILE A 77 -14.00 6.64 0.25
C ILE A 77 -13.85 7.59 -0.93
N LYS A 78 -14.97 8.23 -1.35
CA LYS A 78 -15.02 9.01 -2.59
C LYS A 78 -14.14 10.27 -2.61
N ASN A 79 -13.79 10.82 -1.46
CA ASN A 79 -13.01 12.06 -1.37
C ASN A 79 -11.57 11.86 -1.84
N ASP A 80 -10.91 10.80 -1.37
CA ASP A 80 -9.49 10.60 -1.65
C ASP A 80 -9.04 9.13 -1.64
N TYR A 81 -9.99 8.18 -1.59
CA TYR A 81 -9.69 6.74 -1.60
C TYR A 81 -8.75 6.30 -0.46
N GLY A 82 -8.81 7.00 0.68
CA GLY A 82 -7.98 6.74 1.86
C GLY A 82 -6.58 7.38 1.81
N ALA A 83 -6.26 8.21 0.82
CA ALA A 83 -4.94 8.82 0.68
C ALA A 83 -4.51 9.68 1.86
N GLN A 84 -5.45 10.21 2.67
CA GLN A 84 -5.12 10.93 3.90
C GLN A 84 -4.50 9.99 4.94
N ILE A 85 -5.06 8.81 5.14
CA ILE A 85 -4.49 7.80 6.09
C ILE A 85 -3.09 7.36 5.62
N TRP A 86 -2.88 7.20 4.33
CA TRP A 86 -1.55 6.95 3.75
C TRP A 86 -0.55 8.03 4.16
N LYS A 87 -0.89 9.30 3.90
CA LYS A 87 -0.06 10.45 4.26
C LYS A 87 0.27 10.47 5.76
N ASP A 88 -0.77 10.34 6.60
CA ASP A 88 -0.62 10.40 8.05
C ASP A 88 0.24 9.25 8.59
N THR A 89 0.11 8.06 7.99
CA THR A 89 0.93 6.89 8.34
C THR A 89 2.40 7.12 8.00
N ILE A 90 2.70 7.57 6.78
CA ILE A 90 4.07 7.84 6.34
C ILE A 90 4.73 8.90 7.25
N ILE A 91 4.02 10.00 7.51
CA ILE A 91 4.52 11.09 8.38
C ILE A 91 4.75 10.57 9.81
N SER A 92 3.83 9.78 10.36
CA SER A 92 3.94 9.24 11.71
C SER A 92 5.11 8.27 11.85
N VAL A 93 5.30 7.37 10.87
CA VAL A 93 6.46 6.46 10.83
C VAL A 93 7.76 7.24 10.71
N ARG A 94 7.85 8.22 9.81
CA ARG A 94 9.04 9.05 9.63
C ARG A 94 9.41 9.80 10.91
N LYS A 95 8.41 10.31 11.64
CA LYS A 95 8.62 11.02 12.90
C LYS A 95 9.15 10.11 14.02
N THR A 96 8.65 8.89 14.14
CA THR A 96 8.99 7.97 15.23
C THR A 96 10.19 7.10 14.94
N SER A 97 10.49 6.86 13.66
CA SER A 97 11.56 5.98 13.17
C SER A 97 12.25 6.61 11.96
N PRO A 98 12.99 7.73 12.12
CA PRO A 98 13.53 8.51 10.99
C PRO A 98 14.53 7.75 10.13
N GLN A 99 15.16 6.70 10.66
CA GLN A 99 16.11 5.84 9.93
C GLN A 99 15.44 4.68 9.19
N CYS A 100 14.13 4.48 9.41
CA CYS A 100 13.40 3.42 8.72
C CYS A 100 13.09 3.84 7.28
N THR A 101 13.50 3.02 6.31
CA THR A 101 13.10 3.20 4.91
C THR A 101 11.63 2.83 4.74
N ILE A 102 10.87 3.68 4.07
CA ILE A 102 9.43 3.51 3.87
C ILE A 102 9.14 3.23 2.40
N GLU A 103 8.74 2.00 2.09
CA GLU A 103 8.14 1.64 0.82
C GLU A 103 6.62 1.70 0.95
N VAL A 104 5.93 2.24 -0.05
CA VAL A 104 4.47 2.24 -0.11
C VAL A 104 4.01 1.41 -1.31
N LEU A 105 3.28 0.33 -1.07
CA LEU A 105 2.63 -0.47 -2.10
C LEU A 105 1.16 -0.06 -2.19
N THR A 106 0.87 0.92 -3.04
CA THR A 106 -0.41 1.61 -3.07
C THR A 106 -1.43 0.98 -4.02
N PRO A 107 -2.75 1.17 -3.76
CA PRO A 107 -3.79 1.01 -4.78
C PRO A 107 -3.64 2.08 -5.88
N ASP A 108 -4.47 1.98 -6.93
CA ASP A 108 -4.46 2.96 -8.02
C ASP A 108 -5.21 4.25 -7.71
N PHE A 109 -5.86 4.37 -6.54
CA PHE A 109 -6.72 5.50 -6.14
C PHE A 109 -7.68 5.95 -7.24
N GLN A 110 -8.20 5.02 -8.05
CA GLN A 110 -9.00 5.30 -9.25
C GLN A 110 -8.32 6.26 -10.25
N GLY A 111 -6.99 6.38 -10.20
CA GLY A 111 -6.20 7.32 -11.01
C GLY A 111 -6.30 8.77 -10.56
N ASN A 112 -6.81 9.04 -9.37
CA ASN A 112 -6.96 10.38 -8.82
C ASN A 112 -5.58 10.99 -8.51
N LYS A 113 -5.17 11.97 -9.32
CA LYS A 113 -3.88 12.64 -9.17
C LYS A 113 -3.73 13.37 -7.84
N LYS A 114 -4.82 13.93 -7.27
CA LYS A 114 -4.77 14.60 -5.96
C LYS A 114 -4.45 13.60 -4.84
N SER A 115 -5.04 12.41 -4.90
CA SER A 115 -4.75 11.32 -3.95
C SER A 115 -3.31 10.83 -4.09
N LEU A 116 -2.84 10.57 -5.30
CA LEU A 116 -1.44 10.20 -5.56
C LEU A 116 -0.47 11.27 -5.07
N HIS A 117 -0.73 12.54 -5.40
CA HIS A 117 0.12 13.65 -4.95
C HIS A 117 0.15 13.79 -3.42
N LYS A 118 -0.96 13.50 -2.74
CA LYS A 118 -1.04 13.48 -1.28
C LYS A 118 -0.05 12.46 -0.69
N VAL A 119 0.06 11.27 -1.29
CA VAL A 119 1.04 10.24 -0.91
C VAL A 119 2.47 10.69 -1.25
N PHE A 120 2.72 11.21 -2.46
CA PHE A 120 4.06 11.66 -2.87
C PHE A 120 4.59 12.80 -2.01
N SER A 121 3.72 13.76 -1.63
CA SER A 121 4.10 14.88 -0.76
C SER A 121 4.52 14.46 0.65
N SER A 122 4.17 13.26 1.10
CA SER A 122 4.64 12.70 2.38
C SER A 122 6.01 12.04 2.29
N LYS A 123 6.62 12.02 1.09
CA LYS A 123 7.99 11.59 0.80
C LYS A 123 8.31 10.17 1.28
N PRO A 124 7.57 9.13 0.81
CA PRO A 124 8.04 7.76 0.95
C PRO A 124 9.35 7.58 0.18
N ASP A 125 10.21 6.66 0.60
CA ASP A 125 11.49 6.41 -0.08
C ASP A 125 11.28 5.64 -1.38
N ILE A 126 10.29 4.72 -1.43
CA ILE A 126 9.97 3.91 -2.59
C ILE A 126 8.44 3.94 -2.80
N PHE A 127 8.04 4.22 -4.03
CA PHE A 127 6.64 4.10 -4.45
C PHE A 127 6.46 2.84 -5.29
N SER A 128 5.65 1.92 -4.81
CA SER A 128 5.30 0.66 -5.49
C SER A 128 3.84 0.65 -5.89
N HIS A 129 3.57 0.22 -7.12
CA HIS A 129 2.23 -0.07 -7.60
C HIS A 129 2.29 -1.22 -8.60
N ASN A 130 1.69 -2.36 -8.25
CA ASN A 130 1.81 -3.58 -9.02
C ASN A 130 0.93 -3.60 -10.27
N ILE A 131 1.50 -3.98 -11.41
CA ILE A 131 0.78 -4.28 -12.63
C ILE A 131 0.14 -5.66 -12.60
N GLU A 132 0.70 -6.57 -11.82
CA GLU A 132 0.31 -7.96 -11.52
C GLU A 132 0.34 -8.90 -12.71
N CYS A 133 -0.20 -8.52 -13.85
CA CYS A 133 -0.31 -9.40 -15.02
C CYS A 133 -0.36 -8.60 -16.33
N VAL A 134 -0.23 -9.30 -17.46
CA VAL A 134 -0.40 -8.72 -18.81
C VAL A 134 -1.83 -8.28 -19.09
N GLU A 135 -2.02 -7.30 -19.98
CA GLU A 135 -3.32 -6.68 -20.26
C GLU A 135 -4.42 -7.70 -20.62
N ARG A 136 -4.10 -8.71 -21.45
CA ARG A 136 -5.08 -9.68 -21.99
C ARG A 136 -5.80 -10.49 -20.91
N ILE A 137 -5.18 -10.71 -19.74
CA ILE A 137 -5.77 -11.49 -18.65
C ILE A 137 -6.19 -10.61 -17.47
N SER A 138 -5.83 -9.32 -17.46
CA SER A 138 -6.04 -8.42 -16.32
C SER A 138 -7.49 -8.39 -15.84
N LYS A 139 -8.46 -8.33 -16.74
CA LYS A 139 -9.89 -8.34 -16.37
C LYS A 139 -10.35 -9.65 -15.72
N LYS A 140 -9.74 -10.78 -16.09
CA LYS A 140 -10.07 -12.10 -15.51
C LYS A 140 -9.54 -12.23 -14.09
N VAL A 141 -8.36 -11.64 -13.82
CA VAL A 141 -7.63 -11.78 -12.56
C VAL A 141 -7.96 -10.65 -11.59
N ARG A 142 -8.22 -9.44 -12.11
CA ARG A 142 -8.47 -8.21 -11.35
C ARG A 142 -9.67 -7.45 -11.93
N ALA A 143 -10.87 -7.98 -11.79
CA ALA A 143 -12.09 -7.50 -12.47
C ALA A 143 -12.35 -5.99 -12.32
N GLN A 144 -12.12 -5.39 -11.11
CA GLN A 144 -12.32 -3.97 -10.82
C GLN A 144 -11.10 -3.09 -11.13
N SER A 145 -9.99 -3.68 -11.53
CA SER A 145 -8.77 -2.96 -11.89
C SER A 145 -8.81 -2.51 -13.35
N ASN A 146 -8.01 -1.50 -13.67
CA ASN A 146 -7.84 -1.03 -15.04
C ASN A 146 -6.35 -1.00 -15.39
N TRP A 147 -5.93 -1.87 -16.29
CA TRP A 147 -4.53 -2.05 -16.67
C TRP A 147 -3.89 -0.75 -17.19
N LYS A 148 -4.60 -0.01 -18.06
CA LYS A 148 -4.14 1.28 -18.59
C LYS A 148 -4.03 2.34 -17.49
N ARG A 149 -4.91 2.30 -16.48
CA ARG A 149 -4.83 3.17 -15.31
C ARG A 149 -3.60 2.87 -14.46
N THR A 150 -3.29 1.59 -14.23
CA THR A 150 -2.04 1.16 -13.55
C THR A 150 -0.81 1.75 -14.23
N LEU A 151 -0.70 1.66 -15.56
CA LEU A 151 0.40 2.28 -16.30
C LEU A 151 0.45 3.81 -16.15
N LYS A 152 -0.72 4.48 -16.13
CA LYS A 152 -0.77 5.93 -15.90
C LYS A 152 -0.28 6.30 -14.50
N VAL A 153 -0.62 5.51 -13.47
CA VAL A 153 -0.15 5.71 -12.09
C VAL A 153 1.38 5.56 -12.03
N LEU A 154 1.94 4.50 -12.62
CA LEU A 154 3.39 4.29 -12.67
C LEU A 154 4.12 5.43 -13.43
N LYS A 155 3.61 5.84 -14.58
CA LYS A 155 4.17 6.98 -15.33
C LYS A 155 4.09 8.27 -14.52
N TYR A 156 2.97 8.50 -13.82
CA TYR A 156 2.79 9.69 -13.01
C TYR A 156 3.73 9.71 -11.80
N SER A 157 4.02 8.57 -11.16
CA SER A 157 4.99 8.52 -10.07
C SER A 157 6.40 8.87 -10.55
N VAL A 158 6.84 8.31 -11.69
CA VAL A 158 8.14 8.65 -12.29
C VAL A 158 8.23 10.14 -12.63
N SER A 159 7.17 10.71 -13.23
CA SER A 159 7.15 12.15 -13.57
C SER A 159 7.15 13.08 -12.34
N ASN A 160 6.88 12.54 -11.16
CA ASN A 160 6.99 13.25 -9.87
C ASN A 160 8.29 12.87 -9.10
N ASN A 161 9.30 12.35 -9.81
CA ASN A 161 10.60 11.98 -9.25
C ASN A 161 10.55 10.94 -8.13
N MET A 162 9.54 10.07 -8.13
CA MET A 162 9.48 8.96 -7.17
C MET A 162 10.36 7.80 -7.64
N LEU A 163 11.13 7.21 -6.73
CA LEU A 163 11.74 5.90 -6.97
C LEU A 163 10.62 4.88 -7.09
N THR A 164 10.34 4.45 -8.32
CA THR A 164 9.14 3.68 -8.65
C THR A 164 9.46 2.21 -8.86
N LYS A 165 8.66 1.34 -8.24
CA LYS A 165 8.74 -0.11 -8.31
C LYS A 165 7.40 -0.70 -8.76
N THR A 166 7.43 -1.79 -9.52
CA THR A 166 6.23 -2.56 -9.89
C THR A 166 6.50 -4.06 -9.75
N GLY A 167 5.45 -4.81 -9.46
CA GLY A 167 5.47 -6.28 -9.44
C GLY A 167 4.58 -6.84 -10.52
N MET A 168 4.99 -8.01 -11.04
CA MET A 168 4.25 -8.82 -12.01
C MET A 168 4.42 -10.29 -11.67
N MET A 169 3.34 -11.06 -11.75
CA MET A 169 3.31 -12.52 -11.61
C MET A 169 3.46 -13.22 -12.96
#